data_976d1347f245f8456d8584923b88138e
#
_entry.id   976d1347f245f8456d8584923b88138e
#
_cell.length_a   1.000
_cell.length_b   1.000
_cell.length_c   1.000
_cell.angle_alpha   90.00
_cell.angle_beta   90.00
_cell.angle_gamma   90.00
#
_symmetry.space_group_name_H-M   'P 1'
#
loop_
_entity.id
_entity.type
_entity.pdbx_description
1 polymer ?
#
loop_
_entity_poly.entity_id
_entity_poly.type
_entity_poly.pdbx_seq_one_letter_code
_entity_poly.pdbx_strand_id
1 'polypeptide(L)'
;MTKSYSDTYKAAGVDVTAGYKAVELMKKHVSRTTTSGVLDSIGGFGGLFAPDMTGMKKPVLVSGTDGVGTKLKLAMLLDKHDTVGIDCVAMCVNDVVCAGAQPLFFLDYIACGKNNPEKIAEIVKGVADGCIESGCALIGGETAEMPGFYPEDEYDLAGFTVGIVDEEKILDKNNVKVGDIIVGLASSGVHSNGFSLVRKVFDIDAGTTLKDYADVLGKPLGETLLTPTRLYVKPVLHVLKEVNIKSIAHITGGGFYENLPRAYNETLNASITKGSWPILPIFNLLQEKGNIPEHDMFNTFNMGIGMAMIVSPEDVEKTISILKESGVDAYQIGVMEEGDHSVVIHE
;
A
#
# COMPACT_ATOMS: atom_id res chain seq x y z
N MET A 1 34.72 -0.24 8.94
CA MET A 1 34.86 1.14 8.43
C MET A 1 35.13 2.07 9.58
N THR A 2 36.10 2.98 9.44
CA THR A 2 36.35 4.06 10.40
C THR A 2 35.12 4.99 10.37
N LYS A 3 34.43 5.10 11.51
CA LYS A 3 33.27 6.02 11.62
C LYS A 3 33.80 7.44 11.53
N SER A 4 33.33 8.22 10.55
CA SER A 4 33.61 9.66 10.47
C SER A 4 32.68 10.43 11.40
N TYR A 5 33.12 11.62 11.82
CA TYR A 5 32.28 12.60 12.53
C TYR A 5 32.67 14.01 12.10
N SER A 6 31.75 14.95 12.29
CA SER A 6 32.01 16.36 11.99
C SER A 6 31.23 17.24 12.98
N ASP A 7 31.94 17.89 13.88
CA ASP A 7 31.33 18.78 14.87
C ASP A 7 30.68 20.01 14.22
N THR A 8 31.25 20.50 13.12
CA THR A 8 30.69 21.62 12.36
C THR A 8 29.39 21.21 11.65
N TYR A 9 29.30 19.98 11.12
CA TYR A 9 28.10 19.49 10.47
C TYR A 9 27.02 19.16 11.50
N LYS A 10 27.40 18.64 12.66
CA LYS A 10 26.50 18.46 13.80
C LYS A 10 25.95 19.79 14.32
N ALA A 11 26.79 20.83 14.40
CA ALA A 11 26.36 22.18 14.76
C ALA A 11 25.40 22.80 13.73
N ALA A 12 25.44 22.34 12.48
CA ALA A 12 24.48 22.69 11.43
C ALA A 12 23.20 21.82 11.44
N GLY A 13 23.05 20.92 12.42
CA GLY A 13 21.85 20.11 12.64
C GLY A 13 21.88 18.70 12.06
N VAL A 14 23.02 18.22 11.49
CA VAL A 14 23.14 16.87 10.91
C VAL A 14 24.12 16.03 11.73
N ASP A 15 23.59 14.96 12.39
CA ASP A 15 24.41 14.05 13.19
C ASP A 15 24.73 12.76 12.43
N VAL A 16 25.91 12.72 11.80
CA VAL A 16 26.43 11.55 11.07
C VAL A 16 26.49 10.31 11.95
N THR A 17 26.77 10.47 13.27
CA THR A 17 26.90 9.33 14.20
C THR A 17 25.52 8.70 14.50
N ALA A 18 24.44 9.49 14.52
CA ALA A 18 23.08 9.01 14.60
C ALA A 18 22.72 8.18 13.35
N GLY A 19 23.12 8.65 12.16
CA GLY A 19 22.96 7.89 10.92
C GLY A 19 23.62 6.50 10.98
N TYR A 20 24.87 6.40 11.43
CA TYR A 20 25.54 5.09 11.61
C TYR A 20 24.83 4.18 12.60
N LYS A 21 24.30 4.74 13.71
CA LYS A 21 23.54 3.96 14.68
C LYS A 21 22.21 3.47 14.09
N ALA A 22 21.50 4.31 13.35
CA ALA A 22 20.28 3.92 12.67
C ALA A 22 20.53 2.73 11.72
N VAL A 23 21.54 2.82 10.85
CA VAL A 23 21.92 1.72 9.95
C VAL A 23 22.24 0.43 10.71
N GLU A 24 22.94 0.51 11.84
CA GLU A 24 23.24 -0.68 12.64
C GLU A 24 21.97 -1.34 13.21
N LEU A 25 21.02 -0.53 13.70
CA LEU A 25 19.74 -1.02 14.22
C LEU A 25 18.84 -1.62 13.13
N MET A 26 18.89 -1.06 11.90
CA MET A 26 18.10 -1.53 10.78
C MET A 26 18.57 -2.88 10.22
N LYS A 27 19.86 -3.20 10.25
CA LYS A 27 20.45 -4.41 9.63
C LYS A 27 19.70 -5.69 9.94
N LYS A 28 19.31 -5.90 11.20
CA LYS A 28 18.57 -7.09 11.63
C LYS A 28 17.17 -7.19 10.96
N HIS A 29 16.54 -6.07 10.63
CA HIS A 29 15.24 -6.05 9.97
C HIS A 29 15.39 -6.30 8.48
N VAL A 30 16.34 -5.59 7.84
CA VAL A 30 16.63 -5.74 6.41
C VAL A 30 17.06 -7.16 6.07
N SER A 31 17.94 -7.78 6.84
CA SER A 31 18.41 -9.16 6.60
C SER A 31 17.27 -10.20 6.58
N ARG A 32 16.15 -9.96 7.26
CA ARG A 32 14.96 -10.84 7.23
C ARG A 32 14.26 -10.86 5.88
N THR A 33 14.46 -9.83 5.05
CA THR A 33 13.84 -9.69 3.73
C THR A 33 14.63 -10.36 2.60
N THR A 34 15.81 -10.91 2.90
CA THR A 34 16.72 -11.49 1.89
C THR A 34 16.04 -12.61 1.12
N THR A 35 16.00 -12.48 -0.20
CA THR A 35 15.56 -13.50 -1.16
C THR A 35 16.75 -14.03 -1.96
N SER A 36 16.55 -15.09 -2.74
CA SER A 36 17.60 -15.70 -3.57
C SER A 36 18.21 -14.75 -4.60
N GLY A 37 17.49 -13.68 -4.97
CA GLY A 37 17.97 -12.70 -5.94
C GLY A 37 18.93 -11.65 -5.34
N VAL A 38 19.01 -11.51 -4.03
CA VAL A 38 19.89 -10.52 -3.38
C VAL A 38 21.35 -10.97 -3.45
N LEU A 39 22.20 -10.14 -4.07
CA LEU A 39 23.62 -10.48 -4.27
C LEU A 39 24.56 -9.88 -3.23
N ASP A 40 24.13 -8.81 -2.54
CA ASP A 40 24.95 -8.12 -1.55
C ASP A 40 24.11 -7.60 -0.36
N SER A 41 24.76 -7.32 0.75
CA SER A 41 24.14 -6.70 1.92
C SER A 41 24.05 -5.18 1.75
N ILE A 42 23.14 -4.53 2.52
CA ILE A 42 23.07 -3.07 2.55
C ILE A 42 24.38 -2.41 2.99
N GLY A 43 24.71 -1.26 2.38
CA GLY A 43 25.90 -0.45 2.72
C GLY A 43 26.83 -0.17 1.53
N GLY A 44 26.51 -0.68 0.32
CA GLY A 44 27.12 -0.26 -0.94
C GLY A 44 26.45 1.01 -1.51
N PHE A 45 26.90 1.43 -2.69
CA PHE A 45 26.29 2.56 -3.41
C PHE A 45 24.92 2.23 -4.03
N GLY A 46 24.63 0.95 -4.21
CA GLY A 46 23.35 0.48 -4.75
C GLY A 46 23.08 -0.96 -4.34
N GLY A 47 21.79 -1.33 -4.31
CA GLY A 47 21.38 -2.71 -4.09
C GLY A 47 21.56 -3.54 -5.35
N LEU A 48 22.20 -4.71 -5.23
CA LEU A 48 22.42 -5.64 -6.33
C LEU A 48 21.38 -6.76 -6.26
N PHE A 49 20.64 -6.96 -7.36
CA PHE A 49 19.60 -7.98 -7.44
C PHE A 49 19.70 -8.73 -8.79
N ALA A 50 19.75 -10.05 -8.73
CA ALA A 50 19.69 -10.93 -9.90
C ALA A 50 18.28 -11.54 -9.98
N PRO A 51 17.43 -11.08 -10.92
CA PRO A 51 16.09 -11.65 -11.07
C PRO A 51 16.16 -13.07 -11.64
N ASP A 52 15.32 -13.96 -11.12
CA ASP A 52 15.09 -15.26 -11.76
C ASP A 52 14.14 -15.07 -12.96
N MET A 53 14.66 -15.26 -14.15
CA MET A 53 13.91 -15.17 -15.40
C MET A 53 13.59 -16.55 -16.00
N THR A 54 13.76 -17.62 -15.22
CA THR A 54 13.51 -18.99 -15.69
C THR A 54 12.07 -19.15 -16.16
N GLY A 55 11.91 -19.63 -17.39
CA GLY A 55 10.60 -19.84 -18.01
C GLY A 55 9.92 -18.60 -18.59
N MET A 56 10.55 -17.42 -18.50
CA MET A 56 10.08 -16.21 -19.17
C MET A 56 10.61 -16.14 -20.59
N LYS A 57 9.74 -15.79 -21.55
CA LYS A 57 10.12 -15.57 -22.94
C LYS A 57 10.60 -14.15 -23.19
N LYS A 58 9.89 -13.19 -22.62
CA LYS A 58 10.20 -11.77 -22.75
C LYS A 58 9.92 -11.05 -21.43
N PRO A 59 10.89 -11.03 -20.48
CA PRO A 59 10.70 -10.40 -19.18
C PRO A 59 10.53 -8.90 -19.34
N VAL A 60 9.52 -8.36 -18.64
CA VAL A 60 9.21 -6.93 -18.56
C VAL A 60 9.30 -6.50 -17.10
N LEU A 61 9.98 -5.39 -16.83
CA LEU A 61 10.05 -4.79 -15.51
C LEU A 61 8.89 -3.83 -15.32
N VAL A 62 8.26 -3.92 -14.14
CA VAL A 62 7.18 -3.03 -13.71
C VAL A 62 7.67 -2.31 -12.45
N SER A 63 7.52 -1.00 -12.39
CA SER A 63 7.93 -0.21 -11.24
C SER A 63 6.76 0.56 -10.65
N GLY A 64 6.78 0.74 -9.33
CA GLY A 64 5.84 1.57 -8.59
C GLY A 64 6.58 2.42 -7.56
N THR A 65 6.13 3.64 -7.36
CA THR A 65 6.61 4.53 -6.31
C THR A 65 5.43 5.25 -5.69
N ASP A 66 5.43 5.34 -4.36
CA ASP A 66 4.39 6.04 -3.62
C ASP A 66 4.91 6.45 -2.23
N GLY A 67 4.20 7.37 -1.58
CA GLY A 67 4.43 7.76 -0.20
C GLY A 67 3.28 7.34 0.71
N VAL A 68 3.52 7.39 2.03
CA VAL A 68 2.47 7.12 3.02
C VAL A 68 1.45 8.27 3.10
N GLY A 69 1.91 9.49 2.89
CA GLY A 69 1.07 10.66 2.97
C GLY A 69 0.72 11.07 4.41
N THR A 70 -0.39 11.79 4.57
CA THR A 70 -0.73 12.48 5.83
C THR A 70 -1.14 11.54 6.97
N LYS A 71 -1.25 10.23 6.74
CA LYS A 71 -1.37 9.20 7.79
C LYS A 71 -0.17 9.22 8.74
N LEU A 72 1.01 9.63 8.26
CA LEU A 72 2.23 9.77 9.08
C LEU A 72 1.99 10.65 10.33
N LYS A 73 1.13 11.65 10.25
CA LYS A 73 0.81 12.49 11.41
C LYS A 73 0.22 11.70 12.59
N LEU A 74 -0.57 10.66 12.31
CA LEU A 74 -1.10 9.78 13.35
C LEU A 74 0.01 8.95 14.00
N ALA A 75 0.94 8.43 13.19
CA ALA A 75 2.09 7.68 13.70
C ALA A 75 2.94 8.54 14.66
N MET A 76 3.15 9.81 14.29
CA MET A 76 3.88 10.78 15.12
C MET A 76 3.14 11.09 16.42
N LEU A 77 1.82 11.37 16.36
CA LEU A 77 1.01 11.68 17.54
C LEU A 77 0.85 10.51 18.51
N LEU A 78 0.88 9.28 18.01
CA LEU A 78 0.78 8.06 18.82
C LEU A 78 2.14 7.47 19.19
N ASP A 79 3.23 8.07 18.72
CA ASP A 79 4.60 7.55 18.85
C ASP A 79 4.69 6.05 18.48
N LYS A 80 4.05 5.70 17.35
CA LYS A 80 3.97 4.34 16.82
C LYS A 80 4.34 4.32 15.33
N HIS A 81 5.53 3.86 15.01
CA HIS A 81 6.16 4.04 13.71
C HIS A 81 6.30 2.77 12.88
N ASP A 82 6.08 1.59 13.47
CA ASP A 82 6.28 0.29 12.80
C ASP A 82 5.16 -0.12 11.84
N THR A 83 4.02 0.58 11.83
CA THR A 83 2.89 0.28 10.93
C THR A 83 2.98 0.99 9.59
N VAL A 84 3.43 2.25 9.58
CA VAL A 84 3.46 3.08 8.37
C VAL A 84 4.48 2.61 7.32
N GLY A 85 5.50 1.87 7.75
CA GLY A 85 6.40 1.18 6.82
C GLY A 85 5.69 0.11 5.98
N ILE A 86 4.72 -0.59 6.56
CA ILE A 86 3.87 -1.55 5.84
C ILE A 86 2.99 -0.81 4.82
N ASP A 87 2.41 0.34 5.21
CA ASP A 87 1.64 1.18 4.29
C ASP A 87 2.49 1.59 3.08
N CYS A 88 3.72 2.06 3.30
CA CYS A 88 4.63 2.47 2.25
C CYS A 88 4.89 1.35 1.23
N VAL A 89 5.18 0.14 1.73
CA VAL A 89 5.39 -1.03 0.86
C VAL A 89 4.11 -1.39 0.12
N ALA A 90 2.98 -1.47 0.82
CA ALA A 90 1.71 -1.88 0.25
C ALA A 90 1.26 -0.96 -0.89
N MET A 91 1.40 0.36 -0.75
CA MET A 91 1.03 1.31 -1.79
C MET A 91 1.81 1.06 -3.08
N CYS A 92 3.11 0.75 -2.99
CA CYS A 92 3.95 0.48 -4.16
C CYS A 92 3.73 -0.92 -4.77
N VAL A 93 3.74 -1.98 -3.94
CA VAL A 93 3.72 -3.36 -4.47
C VAL A 93 2.33 -3.81 -4.93
N ASN A 94 1.26 -3.25 -4.36
CA ASN A 94 -0.09 -3.50 -4.82
C ASN A 94 -0.33 -2.92 -6.22
N ASP A 95 0.28 -1.78 -6.56
CA ASP A 95 0.23 -1.23 -7.93
C ASP A 95 0.98 -2.12 -8.92
N VAL A 96 2.16 -2.60 -8.53
CA VAL A 96 2.97 -3.50 -9.36
C VAL A 96 2.23 -4.79 -9.67
N VAL A 97 1.54 -5.39 -8.69
CA VAL A 97 0.81 -6.63 -8.90
C VAL A 97 -0.46 -6.44 -9.76
N CYS A 98 -1.00 -5.22 -9.87
CA CYS A 98 -2.10 -4.91 -10.80
C CYS A 98 -1.72 -5.14 -12.27
N ALA A 99 -0.44 -5.09 -12.62
CA ALA A 99 0.05 -5.47 -13.95
C ALA A 99 0.29 -6.98 -14.11
N GLY A 100 0.02 -7.79 -13.08
CA GLY A 100 0.36 -9.21 -13.04
C GLY A 100 1.82 -9.49 -12.66
N ALA A 101 2.58 -8.46 -12.26
CA ALA A 101 4.00 -8.57 -11.95
C ALA A 101 4.26 -9.02 -10.50
N GLN A 102 5.29 -9.84 -10.32
CA GLN A 102 5.82 -10.20 -9.01
C GLN A 102 6.83 -9.14 -8.55
N PRO A 103 6.62 -8.45 -7.42
CA PRO A 103 7.61 -7.57 -6.82
C PRO A 103 8.91 -8.34 -6.51
N LEU A 104 10.06 -7.75 -6.87
CA LEU A 104 11.38 -8.33 -6.68
C LEU A 104 12.10 -7.71 -5.49
N PHE A 105 12.17 -6.37 -5.50
CA PHE A 105 12.85 -5.62 -4.46
C PHE A 105 12.20 -4.26 -4.20
N PHE A 106 12.53 -3.71 -3.07
CA PHE A 106 12.05 -2.44 -2.55
C PHE A 106 13.21 -1.54 -2.11
N LEU A 107 13.03 -0.24 -2.26
CA LEU A 107 13.88 0.81 -1.73
C LEU A 107 12.99 1.81 -0.98
N ASP A 108 13.43 2.31 0.17
CA ASP A 108 12.75 3.36 0.91
C ASP A 108 13.50 4.70 0.86
N TYR A 109 12.78 5.79 1.03
CA TYR A 109 13.32 7.11 1.27
C TYR A 109 12.66 7.71 2.51
N ILE A 110 13.46 8.00 3.53
CA ILE A 110 13.03 8.62 4.78
C ILE A 110 13.67 9.99 4.87
N ALA A 111 12.86 11.07 4.82
CA ALA A 111 13.31 12.43 5.10
C ALA A 111 12.82 12.83 6.49
N CYS A 112 13.69 13.31 7.37
CA CYS A 112 13.33 13.67 8.74
C CYS A 112 13.96 15.00 9.17
N GLY A 113 13.30 15.71 10.09
CA GLY A 113 13.86 16.94 10.66
C GLY A 113 15.08 16.65 11.52
N LYS A 114 15.03 15.53 12.29
CA LYS A 114 16.14 15.06 13.11
C LYS A 114 16.18 13.53 13.09
N ASN A 115 17.38 12.99 12.90
CA ASN A 115 17.57 11.55 12.89
C ASN A 115 17.55 10.98 14.32
N ASN A 116 16.44 10.34 14.68
CA ASN A 116 16.33 9.50 15.86
C ASN A 116 16.53 8.04 15.43
N PRO A 117 17.69 7.40 15.75
CA PRO A 117 18.02 6.07 15.26
C PRO A 117 17.01 4.98 15.59
N GLU A 118 16.40 5.04 16.78
CA GLU A 118 15.42 4.07 17.23
C GLU A 118 14.11 4.21 16.43
N LYS A 119 13.63 5.44 16.25
CA LYS A 119 12.43 5.75 15.43
C LYS A 119 12.63 5.33 13.98
N ILE A 120 13.79 5.66 13.39
CA ILE A 120 14.12 5.23 12.02
C ILE A 120 14.14 3.70 11.91
N ALA A 121 14.72 3.00 12.89
CA ALA A 121 14.73 1.54 12.90
C ALA A 121 13.32 0.93 13.02
N GLU A 122 12.40 1.55 13.74
CA GLU A 122 10.98 1.12 13.80
C GLU A 122 10.28 1.31 12.45
N ILE A 123 10.48 2.44 11.77
CA ILE A 123 9.94 2.68 10.43
C ILE A 123 10.45 1.59 9.47
N VAL A 124 11.76 1.36 9.43
CA VAL A 124 12.37 0.34 8.56
C VAL A 124 11.96 -1.08 8.95
N LYS A 125 11.68 -1.35 10.24
CA LYS A 125 11.06 -2.61 10.66
C LYS A 125 9.73 -2.81 9.94
N GLY A 126 8.87 -1.80 9.92
CA GLY A 126 7.59 -1.85 9.20
C GLY A 126 7.77 -2.07 7.70
N VAL A 127 8.72 -1.38 7.07
CA VAL A 127 9.09 -1.60 5.66
C VAL A 127 9.52 -3.04 5.42
N ALA A 128 10.39 -3.57 6.29
CA ALA A 128 10.86 -4.96 6.20
C ALA A 128 9.70 -5.97 6.37
N ASP A 129 8.79 -5.74 7.32
CA ASP A 129 7.63 -6.60 7.53
C ASP A 129 6.73 -6.61 6.29
N GLY A 130 6.46 -5.46 5.67
CA GLY A 130 5.73 -5.35 4.40
C GLY A 130 6.44 -6.06 3.24
N CYS A 131 7.76 -5.95 3.14
CA CYS A 131 8.56 -6.66 2.14
C CYS A 131 8.48 -8.18 2.31
N ILE A 132 8.58 -8.70 3.54
CA ILE A 132 8.43 -10.14 3.83
C ILE A 132 7.03 -10.63 3.44
N GLU A 133 6.00 -9.89 3.81
CA GLU A 133 4.62 -10.26 3.50
C GLU A 133 4.37 -10.26 1.99
N SER A 134 4.90 -9.29 1.24
CA SER A 134 4.79 -9.24 -0.23
C SER A 134 5.74 -10.17 -0.97
N GLY A 135 6.78 -10.68 -0.29
CA GLY A 135 7.77 -11.60 -0.88
C GLY A 135 8.85 -10.90 -1.70
N CYS A 136 9.08 -9.60 -1.49
CA CYS A 136 10.17 -8.85 -2.09
C CYS A 136 11.29 -8.58 -1.07
N ALA A 137 12.48 -8.17 -1.55
CA ALA A 137 13.63 -7.88 -0.71
C ALA A 137 13.83 -6.37 -0.54
N LEU A 138 14.05 -5.91 0.70
CA LEU A 138 14.54 -4.55 0.95
C LEU A 138 16.06 -4.54 0.72
N ILE A 139 16.51 -3.94 -0.40
CA ILE A 139 17.93 -4.03 -0.82
C ILE A 139 18.70 -2.72 -0.65
N GLY A 140 18.05 -1.66 -0.21
CA GLY A 140 18.64 -0.35 0.01
C GLY A 140 17.59 0.68 0.36
N GLY A 141 18.03 1.91 0.48
CA GLY A 141 17.20 3.06 0.81
C GLY A 141 18.06 4.26 1.16
N GLU A 142 17.42 5.35 1.55
CA GLU A 142 18.09 6.59 1.97
C GLU A 142 17.40 7.14 3.21
N THR A 143 18.18 7.64 4.15
CA THR A 143 17.70 8.42 5.29
C THR A 143 18.36 9.78 5.29
N ALA A 144 17.59 10.83 4.97
CA ALA A 144 18.06 12.21 4.88
C ALA A 144 17.63 13.01 6.13
N GLU A 145 18.60 13.49 6.90
CA GLU A 145 18.35 14.47 7.96
C GLU A 145 18.32 15.86 7.33
N MET A 146 17.18 16.55 7.46
CA MET A 146 16.89 17.82 6.77
C MET A 146 16.46 18.90 7.77
N PRO A 147 17.41 19.41 8.59
CA PRO A 147 17.12 20.41 9.61
C PRO A 147 16.59 21.71 8.97
N GLY A 148 15.50 22.23 9.56
CA GLY A 148 14.85 23.44 9.06
C GLY A 148 13.93 23.22 7.86
N PHE A 149 13.87 22.01 7.28
CA PHE A 149 12.93 21.63 6.23
C PHE A 149 11.71 20.91 6.82
N TYR A 150 11.97 19.97 7.72
CA TYR A 150 10.96 19.32 8.55
C TYR A 150 11.12 19.76 10.01
N PRO A 151 10.04 19.84 10.80
CA PRO A 151 10.12 19.90 12.26
C PRO A 151 10.97 18.72 12.82
N GLU A 152 11.60 18.91 13.99
CA GLU A 152 12.56 17.93 14.53
C GLU A 152 11.96 16.53 14.75
N ASP A 153 10.68 16.45 15.07
CA ASP A 153 9.93 15.21 15.37
C ASP A 153 9.15 14.65 14.18
N GLU A 154 9.16 15.36 13.05
CA GLU A 154 8.45 14.95 11.84
C GLU A 154 9.36 14.30 10.80
N TYR A 155 8.74 13.47 9.95
CA TYR A 155 9.39 12.79 8.84
C TYR A 155 8.41 12.56 7.70
N ASP A 156 8.97 12.29 6.52
CA ASP A 156 8.25 11.75 5.37
C ASP A 156 8.82 10.39 5.00
N LEU A 157 7.97 9.54 4.41
CA LEU A 157 8.31 8.17 4.03
C LEU A 157 7.72 7.86 2.66
N ALA A 158 8.59 7.53 1.73
CA ALA A 158 8.23 7.07 0.40
C ALA A 158 8.99 5.79 0.05
N GLY A 159 8.49 5.07 -0.94
CA GLY A 159 9.08 3.83 -1.42
C GLY A 159 9.11 3.73 -2.93
N PHE A 160 9.95 2.81 -3.39
CA PHE A 160 10.07 2.44 -4.77
C PHE A 160 10.26 0.92 -4.88
N THR A 161 9.51 0.28 -5.74
CA THR A 161 9.62 -1.15 -6.00
C THR A 161 9.79 -1.44 -7.48
N VAL A 162 10.45 -2.55 -7.78
CA VAL A 162 10.52 -3.13 -9.12
C VAL A 162 10.00 -4.56 -9.04
N GLY A 163 9.11 -4.88 -9.95
CA GLY A 163 8.61 -6.24 -10.19
C GLY A 163 8.94 -6.71 -11.60
N ILE A 164 8.63 -7.97 -11.86
CA ILE A 164 8.86 -8.62 -13.14
C ILE A 164 7.64 -9.42 -13.57
N VAL A 165 7.37 -9.43 -14.87
CA VAL A 165 6.32 -10.23 -15.50
C VAL A 165 6.77 -10.65 -16.91
N ASP A 166 6.32 -11.78 -17.41
CA ASP A 166 6.48 -12.09 -18.83
C ASP A 166 5.51 -11.25 -19.67
N GLU A 167 5.92 -10.66 -20.77
CA GLU A 167 5.09 -9.80 -21.62
C GLU A 167 3.73 -10.41 -21.96
N GLU A 168 3.70 -11.72 -22.25
CA GLU A 168 2.45 -12.44 -22.58
C GLU A 168 1.49 -12.62 -21.36
N LYS A 169 1.96 -12.33 -20.15
CA LYS A 169 1.18 -12.42 -18.89
C LYS A 169 0.80 -11.07 -18.31
N ILE A 170 1.17 -9.98 -18.98
CA ILE A 170 0.73 -8.64 -18.56
C ILE A 170 -0.79 -8.59 -18.67
N LEU A 171 -1.45 -8.14 -17.59
CA LEU A 171 -2.89 -7.97 -17.57
C LEU A 171 -3.28 -6.82 -18.50
N ASP A 172 -4.25 -7.07 -19.40
CA ASP A 172 -4.68 -6.10 -20.39
C ASP A 172 -6.18 -5.78 -20.23
N LYS A 173 -6.47 -4.55 -19.87
CA LYS A 173 -7.85 -4.02 -19.72
C LYS A 173 -8.73 -4.18 -20.96
N ASN A 174 -8.13 -4.34 -22.13
CA ASN A 174 -8.88 -4.57 -23.40
C ASN A 174 -9.48 -5.97 -23.50
N ASN A 175 -9.08 -6.91 -22.62
CA ASN A 175 -9.68 -8.23 -22.51
C ASN A 175 -10.99 -8.25 -21.73
N VAL A 176 -11.31 -7.15 -21.04
CA VAL A 176 -12.56 -7.00 -20.29
C VAL A 176 -13.74 -6.80 -21.24
N LYS A 177 -14.87 -7.47 -20.95
CA LYS A 177 -16.07 -7.50 -21.79
C LYS A 177 -17.33 -7.29 -20.96
N VAL A 178 -18.40 -6.92 -21.61
CA VAL A 178 -19.76 -6.91 -21.04
C VAL A 178 -20.07 -8.29 -20.44
N GLY A 179 -20.62 -8.30 -19.23
CA GLY A 179 -20.95 -9.51 -18.47
C GLY A 179 -19.81 -10.06 -17.60
N ASP A 180 -18.59 -9.52 -17.70
CA ASP A 180 -17.52 -9.87 -16.76
C ASP A 180 -17.87 -9.39 -15.36
N ILE A 181 -17.41 -10.13 -14.36
CA ILE A 181 -17.74 -9.89 -12.95
C ILE A 181 -16.59 -9.16 -12.25
N ILE A 182 -16.99 -8.20 -11.42
CA ILE A 182 -16.06 -7.47 -10.56
C ILE A 182 -16.04 -8.15 -9.19
N VAL A 183 -14.90 -8.73 -8.83
CA VAL A 183 -14.63 -9.32 -7.52
C VAL A 183 -13.83 -8.34 -6.69
N GLY A 184 -14.43 -7.84 -5.61
CA GLY A 184 -13.79 -6.93 -4.66
C GLY A 184 -13.08 -7.69 -3.55
N LEU A 185 -11.85 -7.31 -3.25
CA LEU A 185 -11.03 -7.85 -2.16
C LEU A 185 -11.13 -6.93 -0.96
N ALA A 186 -11.47 -7.49 0.20
CA ALA A 186 -11.66 -6.72 1.43
C ALA A 186 -10.43 -5.91 1.83
N SER A 187 -10.63 -4.66 2.20
CA SER A 187 -9.60 -3.83 2.83
C SER A 187 -9.44 -4.16 4.32
N SER A 188 -8.35 -3.70 4.91
CA SER A 188 -8.09 -3.79 6.35
C SER A 188 -8.60 -2.58 7.15
N GLY A 189 -9.08 -1.56 6.45
CA GLY A 189 -9.49 -0.27 7.00
C GLY A 189 -9.39 0.83 5.94
N VAL A 190 -9.09 2.04 6.37
CA VAL A 190 -8.94 3.21 5.50
C VAL A 190 -7.73 3.09 4.56
N HIS A 191 -6.80 2.19 4.88
CA HIS A 191 -5.51 2.05 4.21
C HIS A 191 -4.62 3.28 4.42
N SER A 192 -4.13 3.90 3.34
CA SER A 192 -3.25 5.07 3.42
C SER A 192 -3.75 6.27 2.60
N ASN A 193 -5.03 6.28 2.22
CA ASN A 193 -5.62 7.33 1.41
C ASN A 193 -6.72 8.09 2.15
N GLY A 194 -6.96 9.35 1.76
CA GLY A 194 -8.01 10.18 2.35
C GLY A 194 -7.70 10.74 3.74
N PHE A 195 -6.48 10.59 4.25
CA PHE A 195 -6.12 10.98 5.62
C PHE A 195 -6.17 12.47 5.90
N SER A 196 -6.06 13.34 4.91
CA SER A 196 -6.29 14.78 5.10
C SER A 196 -7.73 15.05 5.53
N LEU A 197 -8.71 14.33 4.93
CA LEU A 197 -10.12 14.42 5.32
C LEU A 197 -10.36 13.75 6.69
N VAL A 198 -9.80 12.56 6.94
CA VAL A 198 -9.87 11.87 8.24
C VAL A 198 -9.39 12.79 9.36
N ARG A 199 -8.23 13.42 9.21
CA ARG A 199 -7.66 14.33 10.20
C ARG A 199 -8.57 15.52 10.48
N LYS A 200 -9.18 16.08 9.43
CA LYS A 200 -10.13 17.18 9.57
C LYS A 200 -11.41 16.76 10.28
N VAL A 201 -12.00 15.61 9.92
CA VAL A 201 -13.27 15.12 10.47
C VAL A 201 -13.17 14.84 11.97
N PHE A 202 -12.06 14.24 12.40
CA PHE A 202 -11.86 13.85 13.79
C PHE A 202 -10.99 14.83 14.60
N ASP A 203 -10.60 15.96 14.02
CA ASP A 203 -9.69 16.93 14.67
C ASP A 203 -8.42 16.24 15.24
N ILE A 204 -7.84 15.37 14.45
CA ILE A 204 -6.73 14.50 14.86
C ILE A 204 -5.53 15.31 15.37
N ASP A 205 -5.28 16.47 14.76
CA ASP A 205 -4.11 17.29 15.08
C ASP A 205 -4.18 17.88 16.51
N ALA A 206 -5.37 17.97 17.09
CA ALA A 206 -5.54 18.31 18.51
C ALA A 206 -5.20 17.12 19.45
N GLY A 207 -5.11 15.90 18.92
CA GLY A 207 -4.73 14.70 19.68
C GLY A 207 -5.76 14.18 20.68
N THR A 208 -6.90 14.85 20.84
CA THR A 208 -7.88 14.56 21.89
C THR A 208 -8.78 13.36 21.59
N THR A 209 -9.06 13.09 20.30
CA THR A 209 -10.02 12.07 19.83
C THR A 209 -9.41 10.69 19.59
N LEU A 210 -8.09 10.55 19.64
CA LEU A 210 -7.39 9.31 19.27
C LEU A 210 -7.74 8.09 20.15
N LYS A 211 -8.24 8.31 21.38
CA LYS A 211 -8.65 7.26 22.32
C LYS A 211 -10.16 6.96 22.28
N ASP A 212 -10.92 7.73 21.50
CA ASP A 212 -12.37 7.66 21.46
C ASP A 212 -12.88 6.54 20.53
N TYR A 213 -14.19 6.34 20.48
CA TYR A 213 -14.94 5.46 19.58
C TYR A 213 -14.61 3.96 19.69
N ALA A 214 -13.99 3.51 20.79
CA ALA A 214 -13.67 2.10 20.97
C ALA A 214 -14.92 1.20 21.06
N ASP A 215 -16.04 1.72 21.54
CA ASP A 215 -17.34 1.07 21.59
C ASP A 215 -17.94 0.78 20.21
N VAL A 216 -17.71 1.66 19.24
CA VAL A 216 -18.19 1.53 17.85
C VAL A 216 -17.22 0.73 16.99
N LEU A 217 -15.91 0.96 17.17
CA LEU A 217 -14.85 0.43 16.30
C LEU A 217 -14.23 -0.87 16.82
N GLY A 218 -14.54 -1.27 18.07
CA GLY A 218 -13.90 -2.41 18.74
C GLY A 218 -12.49 -2.13 19.29
N LYS A 219 -11.90 -0.99 18.94
CA LYS A 219 -10.60 -0.49 19.41
C LYS A 219 -10.55 1.04 19.26
N PRO A 220 -9.65 1.75 19.98
CA PRO A 220 -9.51 3.20 19.86
C PRO A 220 -9.34 3.69 18.42
N LEU A 221 -9.84 4.90 18.16
CA LEU A 221 -9.78 5.52 16.83
C LEU A 221 -8.36 5.53 16.25
N GLY A 222 -7.38 5.96 17.03
CA GLY A 222 -5.99 6.01 16.58
C GLY A 222 -5.43 4.65 16.14
N GLU A 223 -5.75 3.59 16.90
CA GLU A 223 -5.35 2.22 16.55
C GLU A 223 -6.09 1.71 15.30
N THR A 224 -7.38 2.07 15.16
CA THR A 224 -8.17 1.74 13.96
C THR A 224 -7.59 2.38 12.72
N LEU A 225 -7.26 3.67 12.80
CA LEU A 225 -6.72 4.43 11.69
C LEU A 225 -5.27 4.06 11.34
N LEU A 226 -4.46 3.61 12.31
CA LEU A 226 -3.11 3.09 12.06
C LEU A 226 -3.08 1.65 11.57
N THR A 227 -4.21 0.96 11.44
CA THR A 227 -4.25 -0.36 10.80
C THR A 227 -3.57 -0.26 9.42
N PRO A 228 -2.53 -1.08 9.15
CA PRO A 228 -1.80 -0.99 7.89
C PRO A 228 -2.65 -1.33 6.67
N THR A 229 -2.28 -0.76 5.53
CA THR A 229 -2.79 -1.15 4.23
C THR A 229 -2.56 -2.64 4.00
N ARG A 230 -3.59 -3.34 3.53
CA ARG A 230 -3.48 -4.77 3.22
C ARG A 230 -2.55 -5.00 2.02
N LEU A 231 -1.69 -5.98 2.16
CA LEU A 231 -0.82 -6.47 1.09
C LEU A 231 -1.55 -7.57 0.31
N TYR A 232 -1.79 -7.32 -0.97
CA TYR A 232 -2.53 -8.24 -1.85
C TYR A 232 -1.63 -9.12 -2.73
N VAL A 233 -0.32 -8.88 -2.73
CA VAL A 233 0.63 -9.50 -3.67
C VAL A 233 0.52 -11.03 -3.69
N LYS A 234 0.71 -11.71 -2.56
CA LYS A 234 0.70 -13.19 -2.52
C LYS A 234 -0.67 -13.77 -2.88
N PRO A 235 -1.81 -13.27 -2.33
CA PRO A 235 -3.13 -13.71 -2.76
C PRO A 235 -3.37 -13.54 -4.26
N VAL A 236 -3.04 -12.38 -4.82
CA VAL A 236 -3.20 -12.10 -6.25
C VAL A 236 -2.35 -13.02 -7.11
N LEU A 237 -1.07 -13.17 -6.80
CA LEU A 237 -0.18 -14.08 -7.53
C LEU A 237 -0.63 -15.54 -7.42
N HIS A 238 -1.30 -15.94 -6.33
CA HIS A 238 -1.90 -17.25 -6.21
C HIS A 238 -3.08 -17.41 -7.18
N VAL A 239 -4.00 -16.44 -7.22
CA VAL A 239 -5.13 -16.46 -8.17
C VAL A 239 -4.63 -16.49 -9.62
N LEU A 240 -3.64 -15.67 -9.99
CA LEU A 240 -3.08 -15.61 -11.34
C LEU A 240 -2.47 -16.90 -11.85
N LYS A 241 -2.10 -17.85 -10.96
CA LYS A 241 -1.63 -19.20 -11.35
C LYS A 241 -2.76 -20.14 -11.76
N GLU A 242 -3.96 -19.89 -11.27
CA GLU A 242 -5.08 -20.81 -11.31
C GLU A 242 -6.26 -20.30 -12.13
N VAL A 243 -6.35 -18.99 -12.34
CA VAL A 243 -7.48 -18.31 -12.95
C VAL A 243 -6.99 -17.28 -13.97
N ASN A 244 -7.72 -17.14 -15.07
CA ASN A 244 -7.45 -16.11 -16.07
C ASN A 244 -8.08 -14.78 -15.66
N ILE A 245 -7.34 -13.98 -14.88
CA ILE A 245 -7.75 -12.63 -14.50
C ILE A 245 -7.57 -11.71 -15.71
N LYS A 246 -8.57 -10.91 -16.03
CA LYS A 246 -8.52 -9.97 -17.17
C LYS A 246 -7.84 -8.66 -16.81
N SER A 247 -8.17 -8.12 -15.65
CA SER A 247 -7.59 -6.87 -15.16
C SER A 247 -7.76 -6.74 -13.65
N ILE A 248 -6.99 -5.84 -13.04
CA ILE A 248 -7.02 -5.56 -11.60
C ILE A 248 -6.95 -4.04 -11.39
N ALA A 249 -7.71 -3.53 -10.42
CA ALA A 249 -7.63 -2.16 -9.93
C ALA A 249 -7.26 -2.12 -8.44
N HIS A 250 -6.25 -1.33 -8.06
CA HIS A 250 -5.95 -0.99 -6.68
C HIS A 250 -6.79 0.23 -6.29
N ILE A 251 -7.64 0.10 -5.26
CA ILE A 251 -8.53 1.18 -4.82
C ILE A 251 -7.79 2.07 -3.82
N THR A 252 -7.27 3.18 -4.31
CA THR A 252 -6.48 4.17 -3.59
C THR A 252 -7.17 5.53 -3.54
N GLY A 253 -6.43 6.64 -3.54
CA GLY A 253 -6.99 7.99 -3.67
C GLY A 253 -7.84 8.13 -4.93
N GLY A 254 -8.98 8.83 -4.83
CA GLY A 254 -9.99 8.85 -5.88
C GLY A 254 -11.01 7.71 -5.81
N GLY A 255 -10.83 6.74 -4.87
CA GLY A 255 -11.81 5.69 -4.56
C GLY A 255 -12.22 4.84 -5.76
N PHE A 256 -13.49 4.46 -5.80
CA PHE A 256 -14.03 3.63 -6.88
C PHE A 256 -14.05 4.38 -8.22
N TYR A 257 -14.42 5.66 -8.20
CA TYR A 257 -14.67 6.43 -9.43
C TYR A 257 -13.41 6.70 -10.26
N GLU A 258 -12.24 6.83 -9.63
CA GLU A 258 -11.00 7.09 -10.35
C GLU A 258 -10.14 5.83 -10.60
N ASN A 259 -10.31 4.78 -9.77
CA ASN A 259 -9.43 3.61 -9.88
C ASN A 259 -10.04 2.48 -10.70
N LEU A 260 -11.33 2.18 -10.58
CA LEU A 260 -11.96 1.13 -11.38
C LEU A 260 -11.83 1.38 -12.90
N PRO A 261 -12.00 2.61 -13.43
CA PRO A 261 -11.88 2.87 -14.87
C PRO A 261 -10.52 2.56 -15.45
N ARG A 262 -9.46 2.50 -14.65
CA ARG A 262 -8.13 2.10 -15.10
C ARG A 262 -8.06 0.64 -15.53
N ALA A 263 -9.01 -0.19 -15.07
CA ALA A 263 -9.03 -1.63 -15.28
C ALA A 263 -9.91 -2.10 -16.45
N TYR A 264 -10.55 -1.21 -17.20
CA TYR A 264 -11.37 -1.56 -18.37
C TYR A 264 -11.28 -0.49 -19.46
N ASN A 265 -11.77 -0.81 -20.64
CA ASN A 265 -11.71 0.09 -21.79
C ASN A 265 -12.89 1.08 -21.81
N GLU A 266 -12.82 2.07 -22.71
CA GLU A 266 -13.71 3.23 -22.75
C GLU A 266 -15.16 2.90 -23.20
N THR A 267 -15.45 1.67 -23.61
CA THR A 267 -16.80 1.24 -24.05
C THR A 267 -17.59 0.54 -22.95
N LEU A 268 -17.06 0.47 -21.75
CA LEU A 268 -17.62 -0.26 -20.63
C LEU A 268 -17.86 0.66 -19.42
N ASN A 269 -18.84 0.26 -18.60
CA ASN A 269 -19.10 0.81 -17.27
C ASN A 269 -18.91 -0.28 -16.22
N ALA A 270 -18.43 0.11 -15.04
CA ALA A 270 -18.49 -0.73 -13.85
C ALA A 270 -19.82 -0.49 -13.12
N SER A 271 -20.71 -1.47 -13.15
CA SER A 271 -22.01 -1.47 -12.44
C SER A 271 -21.80 -2.13 -11.08
N ILE A 272 -21.76 -1.35 -9.99
CA ILE A 272 -21.45 -1.78 -8.63
C ILE A 272 -22.73 -1.89 -7.81
N THR A 273 -22.91 -3.01 -7.10
CA THR A 273 -24.07 -3.24 -6.21
C THR A 273 -23.68 -2.94 -4.77
N LYS A 274 -24.18 -1.85 -4.22
CA LYS A 274 -24.01 -1.48 -2.80
C LYS A 274 -24.64 -2.54 -1.89
N GLY A 275 -24.00 -2.84 -0.77
CA GLY A 275 -24.46 -3.87 0.17
C GLY A 275 -24.06 -5.31 -0.19
N SER A 276 -23.37 -5.52 -1.31
CA SER A 276 -22.84 -6.85 -1.68
C SER A 276 -21.56 -7.23 -0.88
N TRP A 277 -21.01 -6.31 -0.11
CA TRP A 277 -19.91 -6.55 0.83
C TRP A 277 -20.11 -5.76 2.14
N PRO A 278 -19.48 -6.17 3.25
CA PRO A 278 -19.57 -5.43 4.51
C PRO A 278 -18.75 -4.15 4.46
N ILE A 279 -19.37 -3.02 4.78
CA ILE A 279 -18.69 -1.75 4.98
C ILE A 279 -18.19 -1.69 6.42
N LEU A 280 -16.90 -1.44 6.63
CA LEU A 280 -16.29 -1.36 7.95
C LEU A 280 -16.83 -0.16 8.75
N PRO A 281 -17.05 -0.28 10.07
CA PRO A 281 -17.66 0.77 10.92
C PRO A 281 -16.97 2.13 10.81
N ILE A 282 -15.67 2.16 10.54
CA ILE A 282 -14.91 3.42 10.41
C ILE A 282 -15.44 4.30 9.27
N PHE A 283 -15.92 3.71 8.16
CA PHE A 283 -16.45 4.49 7.03
C PHE A 283 -17.79 5.11 7.36
N ASN A 284 -18.68 4.38 8.07
CA ASN A 284 -19.96 4.92 8.54
C ASN A 284 -19.73 6.06 9.54
N LEU A 285 -18.76 5.88 10.44
CA LEU A 285 -18.39 6.90 11.43
C LEU A 285 -17.81 8.15 10.75
N LEU A 286 -16.95 8.00 9.74
CA LEU A 286 -16.41 9.10 8.94
C LEU A 286 -17.52 9.86 8.22
N GLN A 287 -18.45 9.14 7.58
CA GLN A 287 -19.57 9.74 6.86
C GLN A 287 -20.47 10.55 7.80
N GLU A 288 -20.85 9.97 8.95
CA GLU A 288 -21.70 10.62 9.94
C GLU A 288 -21.02 11.86 10.55
N LYS A 289 -19.80 11.70 11.07
CA LYS A 289 -19.09 12.80 11.75
C LYS A 289 -18.69 13.93 10.83
N GLY A 290 -18.30 13.59 9.61
CA GLY A 290 -17.92 14.56 8.57
C GLY A 290 -19.10 15.13 7.79
N ASN A 291 -20.31 14.58 7.97
CA ASN A 291 -21.47 14.86 7.12
C ASN A 291 -21.10 14.78 5.62
N ILE A 292 -20.38 13.70 5.26
CA ILE A 292 -19.81 13.53 3.93
C ILE A 292 -20.88 12.92 3.01
N PRO A 293 -21.14 13.53 1.84
CA PRO A 293 -22.01 12.93 0.84
C PRO A 293 -21.53 11.53 0.44
N GLU A 294 -22.46 10.62 0.16
CA GLU A 294 -22.11 9.24 -0.19
C GLU A 294 -21.19 9.16 -1.42
N HIS A 295 -21.48 9.95 -2.43
CA HIS A 295 -20.61 10.06 -3.61
C HIS A 295 -19.15 10.38 -3.21
N ASP A 296 -18.95 11.34 -2.32
CA ASP A 296 -17.62 11.76 -1.88
C ASP A 296 -16.94 10.69 -1.03
N MET A 297 -17.70 9.87 -0.28
CA MET A 297 -17.18 8.71 0.43
C MET A 297 -16.57 7.70 -0.57
N PHE A 298 -17.30 7.33 -1.63
CA PHE A 298 -16.81 6.43 -2.68
C PHE A 298 -15.74 7.04 -3.59
N ASN A 299 -15.63 8.36 -3.64
CA ASN A 299 -14.60 9.08 -4.40
C ASN A 299 -13.32 9.33 -3.59
N THR A 300 -13.37 9.20 -2.26
CA THR A 300 -12.21 9.47 -1.40
C THR A 300 -11.64 8.19 -0.80
N PHE A 301 -12.51 7.24 -0.42
CA PHE A 301 -12.15 6.07 0.37
C PHE A 301 -12.40 4.76 -0.38
N ASN A 302 -11.75 3.70 0.08
CA ASN A 302 -11.92 2.35 -0.46
C ASN A 302 -13.24 1.67 -0.05
N MET A 303 -14.00 2.23 0.87
CA MET A 303 -15.29 1.76 1.37
C MET A 303 -15.35 0.27 1.72
N GLY A 304 -14.23 -0.31 2.14
CA GLY A 304 -14.12 -1.72 2.52
C GLY A 304 -13.54 -2.63 1.42
N ILE A 305 -13.30 -2.13 0.22
CA ILE A 305 -12.68 -2.84 -0.91
C ILE A 305 -11.37 -2.16 -1.28
N GLY A 306 -10.25 -2.81 -1.00
CA GLY A 306 -8.93 -2.22 -1.32
C GLY A 306 -8.38 -2.59 -2.69
N MET A 307 -8.92 -3.66 -3.31
CA MET A 307 -8.54 -4.08 -4.65
C MET A 307 -9.74 -4.72 -5.36
N ALA A 308 -9.82 -4.61 -6.67
CA ALA A 308 -10.86 -5.25 -7.47
C ALA A 308 -10.23 -6.05 -8.62
N MET A 309 -10.72 -7.25 -8.87
CA MET A 309 -10.36 -8.11 -10.00
C MET A 309 -11.52 -8.24 -10.95
N ILE A 310 -11.26 -8.20 -12.25
CA ILE A 310 -12.26 -8.44 -13.28
C ILE A 310 -12.01 -9.82 -13.88
N VAL A 311 -13.03 -10.69 -13.80
CA VAL A 311 -12.96 -12.09 -14.20
C VAL A 311 -14.19 -12.49 -15.05
N SER A 312 -14.06 -13.59 -15.78
CA SER A 312 -15.22 -14.21 -16.43
C SER A 312 -16.21 -14.76 -15.41
N PRO A 313 -17.54 -14.81 -15.70
CA PRO A 313 -18.54 -15.32 -14.75
C PRO A 313 -18.24 -16.71 -14.20
N GLU A 314 -17.71 -17.60 -15.03
CA GLU A 314 -17.33 -18.98 -14.66
C GLU A 314 -16.15 -19.06 -13.68
N ASP A 315 -15.35 -18.01 -13.58
CA ASP A 315 -14.15 -17.96 -12.72
C ASP A 315 -14.40 -17.37 -11.34
N VAL A 316 -15.57 -16.78 -11.09
CA VAL A 316 -15.89 -16.03 -9.86
C VAL A 316 -15.72 -16.88 -8.60
N GLU A 317 -16.39 -18.04 -8.54
CA GLU A 317 -16.36 -18.90 -7.35
C GLU A 317 -14.94 -19.40 -7.04
N LYS A 318 -14.19 -19.78 -8.08
CA LYS A 318 -12.80 -20.21 -7.94
C LYS A 318 -11.91 -19.07 -7.43
N THR A 319 -12.08 -17.87 -7.98
CA THR A 319 -11.34 -16.67 -7.55
C THR A 319 -11.57 -16.38 -6.07
N ILE A 320 -12.83 -16.33 -5.64
CA ILE A 320 -13.20 -16.06 -4.24
C ILE A 320 -12.65 -17.15 -3.30
N SER A 321 -12.73 -18.43 -3.71
CA SER A 321 -12.20 -19.53 -2.90
C SER A 321 -10.69 -19.41 -2.66
N ILE A 322 -9.91 -19.16 -3.72
CA ILE A 322 -8.45 -19.02 -3.62
C ILE A 322 -8.06 -17.82 -2.76
N LEU A 323 -8.77 -16.69 -2.91
CA LEU A 323 -8.53 -15.49 -2.08
C LEU A 323 -8.80 -15.78 -0.62
N LYS A 324 -9.91 -16.45 -0.30
CA LYS A 324 -10.26 -16.85 1.07
C LYS A 324 -9.25 -17.81 1.67
N GLU A 325 -8.78 -18.79 0.93
CA GLU A 325 -7.70 -19.72 1.35
C GLU A 325 -6.38 -18.98 1.60
N SER A 326 -6.17 -17.86 0.89
CA SER A 326 -5.02 -16.97 1.06
C SER A 326 -5.23 -15.91 2.16
N GLY A 327 -6.33 -15.98 2.93
CA GLY A 327 -6.62 -15.08 4.05
C GLY A 327 -7.22 -13.73 3.67
N VAL A 328 -7.79 -13.60 2.47
CA VAL A 328 -8.45 -12.38 2.00
C VAL A 328 -9.91 -12.67 1.69
N ASP A 329 -10.82 -12.05 2.44
CA ASP A 329 -12.24 -12.10 2.08
C ASP A 329 -12.46 -11.35 0.77
N ALA A 330 -13.30 -11.93 -0.10
CA ALA A 330 -13.61 -11.35 -1.39
C ALA A 330 -15.09 -11.55 -1.73
N TYR A 331 -15.63 -10.64 -2.52
CA TYR A 331 -17.07 -10.53 -2.79
C TYR A 331 -17.29 -10.22 -4.26
N GLN A 332 -18.36 -10.77 -4.85
CA GLN A 332 -18.87 -10.27 -6.13
C GLN A 332 -19.52 -8.92 -5.86
N ILE A 333 -18.91 -7.83 -6.32
CA ILE A 333 -19.36 -6.47 -6.02
C ILE A 333 -20.05 -5.79 -7.21
N GLY A 334 -19.97 -6.35 -8.41
CA GLY A 334 -20.55 -5.75 -9.59
C GLY A 334 -20.32 -6.53 -10.86
N VAL A 335 -20.74 -5.94 -11.97
CA VAL A 335 -20.65 -6.51 -13.31
C VAL A 335 -20.23 -5.41 -14.30
N MET A 336 -19.55 -5.82 -15.37
CA MET A 336 -19.20 -4.93 -16.47
C MET A 336 -20.38 -4.82 -17.45
N GLU A 337 -20.78 -3.60 -17.77
CA GLU A 337 -21.88 -3.29 -18.69
C GLU A 337 -21.38 -2.45 -19.86
N GLU A 338 -22.15 -2.36 -20.95
CA GLU A 338 -21.87 -1.43 -22.04
C GLU A 338 -22.06 0.01 -21.53
N GLY A 339 -21.13 0.91 -21.87
CA GLY A 339 -21.21 2.26 -21.34
C GLY A 339 -20.19 3.24 -21.90
N ASP A 340 -19.89 4.25 -21.11
CA ASP A 340 -19.09 5.42 -21.45
C ASP A 340 -17.88 5.65 -20.50
N HIS A 341 -17.32 4.56 -19.96
CA HIS A 341 -16.16 4.57 -19.06
C HIS A 341 -16.46 5.09 -17.66
N SER A 342 -17.68 4.94 -17.20
CA SER A 342 -18.09 5.41 -15.87
C SER A 342 -18.19 4.28 -14.83
N VAL A 343 -18.33 4.66 -13.57
CA VAL A 343 -18.69 3.79 -12.45
C VAL A 343 -20.09 4.17 -11.99
N VAL A 344 -20.99 3.21 -12.00
CA VAL A 344 -22.39 3.39 -11.55
C VAL A 344 -22.58 2.54 -10.29
N ILE A 345 -23.00 3.17 -9.19
CA ILE A 345 -23.24 2.48 -7.91
C ILE A 345 -24.76 2.42 -7.69
N HIS A 346 -25.29 1.22 -7.61
CA HIS A 346 -26.71 0.93 -7.38
C HIS A 346 -26.94 0.50 -5.93
N GLU A 347 -28.18 0.74 -5.44
CA GLU A 347 -28.64 0.22 -4.13
C GLU A 347 -28.91 -1.28 -4.18
#